data_93f9290f288a6b715f0929879d50d881
#
_entry.id   93f9290f288a6b715f0929879d50d881
#
_cell.length_a   1.000
_cell.length_b   1.000
_cell.length_c   1.000
_cell.angle_alpha   90.00
_cell.angle_beta   90.00
_cell.angle_gamma   90.00
#
_symmetry.space_group_name_H-M   'P 1'
#
loop_
_entity.id
_entity.type
_entity.pdbx_description
1 polymer ?
#
loop_
_entity_poly.entity_id
_entity_poly.type
_entity_poly.pdbx_seq_one_letter_code
_entity_poly.pdbx_strand_id
1 'polypeptide(L)'
;MQYTASMILLCSTLIVFAQLSYMRRQSLGVKTDQILVIKFPGPTEGMKTKMESMRRAIKKLPLASKVTCSGAVPGEEVAMFLSNHRAHDALKQNRLYEMLSCDPDYIDAYGLEVVAGRGFSEEYGDDVNKLVINETAARMLGYVDNDDAIGEEIAVETLGEPMQVIGVVKDYHQQALNKGYTGVMLFHKDKID
;
A
#
# COMPACT_ATOMS: atom_id res chain seq x y z
N MET A 1 -17.79 -45.76 15.18
CA MET A 1 -16.54 -44.98 15.27
C MET A 1 -15.96 -44.64 13.91
N GLN A 2 -15.75 -45.59 12.97
CA GLN A 2 -15.14 -45.32 11.67
C GLN A 2 -15.93 -44.33 10.80
N TYR A 3 -17.25 -44.48 10.68
CA TYR A 3 -18.11 -43.58 9.90
C TYR A 3 -18.12 -42.16 10.46
N THR A 4 -18.08 -42.01 11.80
CA THR A 4 -18.07 -40.70 12.44
C THR A 4 -16.78 -39.94 12.11
N ALA A 5 -15.65 -40.60 12.16
CA ALA A 5 -14.36 -40.01 11.81
C ALA A 5 -14.31 -39.59 10.33
N SER A 6 -14.81 -40.47 9.43
CA SER A 6 -14.88 -40.17 7.99
C SER A 6 -15.80 -38.96 7.70
N MET A 7 -16.92 -38.86 8.40
CA MET A 7 -17.87 -37.76 8.22
C MET A 7 -17.28 -36.42 8.70
N ILE A 8 -16.57 -36.42 9.83
CA ILE A 8 -15.87 -35.23 10.34
C ILE A 8 -14.82 -34.78 9.33
N LEU A 9 -14.02 -35.68 8.79
CA LEU A 9 -13.00 -35.35 7.80
C LEU A 9 -13.61 -34.78 6.51
N LEU A 10 -14.70 -35.36 6.04
CA LEU A 10 -15.40 -34.89 4.85
C LEU A 10 -15.96 -33.48 5.06
N CYS A 11 -16.66 -33.25 6.18
CA CYS A 11 -17.20 -31.92 6.51
C CYS A 11 -16.07 -30.89 6.65
N SER A 12 -14.98 -31.21 7.33
CA SER A 12 -13.84 -30.31 7.49
C SER A 12 -13.23 -29.93 6.14
N THR A 13 -13.07 -30.90 5.24
CA THR A 13 -12.54 -30.68 3.89
C THR A 13 -13.45 -29.77 3.07
N LEU A 14 -14.77 -29.98 3.14
CA LEU A 14 -15.76 -29.12 2.46
C LEU A 14 -15.74 -27.69 2.99
N ILE A 15 -15.61 -27.51 4.31
CA ILE A 15 -15.54 -26.17 4.93
C ILE A 15 -14.26 -25.46 4.45
N VAL A 16 -13.09 -26.11 4.50
CA VAL A 16 -11.84 -25.55 4.03
C VAL A 16 -11.91 -25.19 2.53
N PHE A 17 -12.48 -26.07 1.72
CA PHE A 17 -12.68 -25.79 0.30
C PHE A 17 -13.59 -24.58 0.05
N ALA A 18 -14.67 -24.46 0.79
CA ALA A 18 -15.58 -23.32 0.71
C ALA A 18 -14.89 -22.01 1.14
N GLN A 19 -14.10 -22.04 2.23
CA GLN A 19 -13.28 -20.90 2.68
C GLN A 19 -12.25 -20.47 1.64
N LEU A 20 -11.51 -21.41 1.06
CA LEU A 20 -10.54 -21.12 0.01
C LEU A 20 -11.19 -20.53 -1.24
N SER A 21 -12.36 -21.07 -1.63
CA SER A 21 -13.13 -20.56 -2.77
C SER A 21 -13.65 -19.15 -2.51
N TYR A 22 -14.09 -18.87 -1.29
CA TYR A 22 -14.52 -17.55 -0.87
C TYR A 22 -13.35 -16.53 -0.94
N MET A 23 -12.19 -16.88 -0.35
CA MET A 23 -10.99 -16.03 -0.37
C MET A 23 -10.51 -15.73 -1.80
N ARG A 24 -10.54 -16.72 -2.70
CA ARG A 24 -10.15 -16.52 -4.11
C ARG A 24 -11.06 -15.58 -4.89
N ARG A 25 -12.31 -15.43 -4.47
CA ARG A 25 -13.31 -14.56 -5.12
C ARG A 25 -13.30 -13.14 -4.57
N GLN A 26 -12.70 -12.92 -3.41
CA GLN A 26 -12.57 -11.57 -2.84
C GLN A 26 -11.52 -10.79 -3.61
N SER A 27 -11.90 -9.57 -4.02
CA SER A 27 -10.97 -8.61 -4.62
C SER A 27 -10.10 -8.00 -3.53
N LEU A 28 -8.81 -7.86 -3.80
CA LEU A 28 -7.90 -7.07 -2.97
C LEU A 28 -8.20 -5.57 -3.02
N GLY A 29 -9.12 -5.12 -3.89
CA GLY A 29 -9.38 -3.70 -4.15
C GLY A 29 -8.38 -3.08 -5.12
N VAL A 30 -7.54 -3.91 -5.74
CA VAL A 30 -6.50 -3.51 -6.70
C VAL A 30 -6.57 -4.41 -7.93
N LYS A 31 -6.06 -3.91 -9.05
CA LYS A 31 -5.88 -4.71 -10.27
C LYS A 31 -4.62 -5.57 -10.10
N THR A 32 -4.79 -6.88 -10.06
CA THR A 32 -3.68 -7.85 -9.96
C THR A 32 -3.49 -8.68 -11.23
N ASP A 33 -4.40 -8.55 -12.18
CA ASP A 33 -4.34 -9.31 -13.43
C ASP A 33 -3.16 -8.84 -14.29
N GLN A 34 -2.37 -9.80 -14.78
CA GLN A 34 -1.23 -9.56 -15.68
C GLN A 34 -0.09 -8.74 -15.04
N ILE A 35 0.07 -8.78 -13.72
CA ILE A 35 1.19 -8.16 -13.01
C ILE A 35 2.32 -9.15 -12.83
N LEU A 36 3.51 -8.79 -13.32
CA LEU A 36 4.76 -9.50 -13.03
C LEU A 36 5.50 -8.78 -11.91
N VAL A 37 5.68 -9.46 -10.77
CA VAL A 37 6.45 -8.94 -9.64
C VAL A 37 7.87 -9.49 -9.69
N ILE A 38 8.86 -8.60 -9.70
CA ILE A 38 10.28 -8.95 -9.64
C ILE A 38 10.80 -8.46 -8.29
N LYS A 39 11.14 -9.40 -7.39
CA LYS A 39 11.71 -9.09 -6.07
C LYS A 39 13.22 -8.95 -6.16
N PHE A 40 13.73 -7.86 -5.62
CA PHE A 40 15.17 -7.66 -5.46
C PHE A 40 15.62 -8.15 -4.08
N PRO A 41 16.80 -8.78 -3.97
CA PRO A 41 17.43 -9.03 -2.69
C PRO A 41 17.73 -7.68 -2.05
N GLY A 42 17.47 -7.52 -0.76
CA GLY A 42 17.54 -6.31 0.05
C GLY A 42 18.53 -5.20 -0.35
N PRO A 43 18.61 -4.10 0.37
CA PRO A 43 19.41 -2.93 -0.01
C PRO A 43 20.89 -3.31 -0.11
N THR A 44 21.46 -3.17 -1.30
CA THR A 44 22.87 -3.40 -1.61
C THR A 44 23.41 -2.16 -2.31
N GLU A 45 24.67 -1.83 -2.08
CA GLU A 45 25.32 -0.69 -2.74
C GLU A 45 25.13 -0.71 -4.26
N GLY A 46 24.68 0.41 -4.83
CA GLY A 46 24.35 0.54 -6.25
C GLY A 46 23.04 -0.10 -6.71
N MET A 47 22.21 -0.61 -5.78
CA MET A 47 20.91 -1.22 -6.10
C MET A 47 19.96 -0.22 -6.76
N LYS A 48 19.89 1.01 -6.25
CA LYS A 48 19.05 2.09 -6.81
C LYS A 48 19.31 2.29 -8.30
N THR A 49 20.59 2.46 -8.67
CA THR A 49 21.00 2.65 -10.07
C THR A 49 20.64 1.45 -10.96
N LYS A 50 20.78 0.23 -10.42
CA LYS A 50 20.41 -1.01 -11.14
C LYS A 50 18.89 -1.09 -11.33
N MET A 51 18.11 -0.79 -10.30
CA MET A 51 16.64 -0.76 -10.37
C MET A 51 16.14 0.25 -11.40
N GLU A 52 16.68 1.46 -11.40
CA GLU A 52 16.30 2.49 -12.36
C GLU A 52 16.70 2.13 -13.80
N SER A 53 17.86 1.53 -13.96
CA SER A 53 18.32 1.05 -15.28
C SER A 53 17.41 -0.07 -15.80
N MET A 54 17.03 -1.00 -14.93
CA MET A 54 16.11 -2.08 -15.24
C MET A 54 14.71 -1.54 -15.54
N ARG A 55 14.19 -0.62 -14.69
CA ARG A 55 12.88 0.05 -14.94
C ARG A 55 12.85 0.70 -16.31
N ARG A 56 13.91 1.46 -16.67
CA ARG A 56 14.03 2.08 -17.99
C ARG A 56 14.09 1.07 -19.13
N ALA A 57 14.76 -0.07 -18.93
CA ALA A 57 14.83 -1.13 -19.93
C ALA A 57 13.47 -1.80 -20.13
N ILE A 58 12.75 -2.09 -19.03
CA ILE A 58 11.42 -2.72 -19.09
C ILE A 58 10.38 -1.77 -19.72
N LYS A 59 10.40 -0.47 -19.38
CA LYS A 59 9.51 0.54 -19.99
C LYS A 59 9.64 0.62 -21.52
N LYS A 60 10.75 0.16 -22.11
CA LYS A 60 10.95 0.10 -23.57
C LYS A 60 10.33 -1.15 -24.22
N LEU A 61 9.91 -2.12 -23.44
CA LEU A 61 9.30 -3.33 -23.98
C LEU A 61 7.85 -3.05 -24.39
N PRO A 62 7.43 -3.41 -25.60
CA PRO A 62 6.08 -3.13 -26.09
C PRO A 62 4.97 -3.87 -25.31
N LEU A 63 5.34 -4.91 -24.55
CA LEU A 63 4.43 -5.69 -23.71
C LEU A 63 4.24 -5.09 -22.31
N ALA A 64 5.11 -4.18 -21.86
CA ALA A 64 5.02 -3.54 -20.56
C ALA A 64 4.22 -2.25 -20.66
N SER A 65 2.95 -2.28 -20.28
CA SER A 65 2.09 -1.09 -20.30
C SER A 65 2.45 -0.10 -19.19
N LYS A 66 2.80 -0.61 -18.01
CA LYS A 66 3.17 0.18 -16.82
C LYS A 66 4.29 -0.53 -16.06
N VAL A 67 5.17 0.25 -15.44
CA VAL A 67 6.27 -0.26 -14.61
C VAL A 67 6.37 0.60 -13.37
N THR A 68 6.22 0.00 -12.21
CA THR A 68 6.32 0.67 -10.92
C THR A 68 7.31 -0.01 -10.00
N CYS A 69 7.87 0.74 -9.05
CA CYS A 69 8.74 0.25 -8.00
C CYS A 69 8.14 0.63 -6.64
N SER A 70 8.08 -0.34 -5.73
CA SER A 70 7.54 -0.13 -4.38
C SER A 70 8.24 -1.01 -3.35
N GLY A 71 8.14 -0.63 -2.09
CA GLY A 71 8.69 -1.39 -0.96
C GLY A 71 7.92 -2.69 -0.65
N ALA A 72 6.66 -2.78 -1.08
CA ALA A 72 5.84 -3.99 -1.00
C ALA A 72 4.78 -3.98 -2.10
N VAL A 73 4.18 -5.13 -2.36
CA VAL A 73 3.05 -5.26 -3.30
C VAL A 73 1.75 -5.49 -2.53
N PRO A 74 0.58 -5.11 -3.07
CA PRO A 74 -0.70 -5.41 -2.44
C PRO A 74 -0.88 -6.92 -2.18
N GLY A 75 -1.42 -7.26 -1.01
CA GLY A 75 -1.56 -8.64 -0.53
C GLY A 75 -0.37 -9.16 0.27
N GLU A 76 0.72 -8.41 0.38
CA GLU A 76 1.89 -8.75 1.20
C GLU A 76 2.06 -7.80 2.39
N GLU A 77 2.71 -8.29 3.45
CA GLU A 77 3.03 -7.46 4.62
C GLU A 77 4.05 -6.39 4.26
N VAL A 78 3.82 -5.18 4.74
CA VAL A 78 4.77 -4.07 4.64
C VAL A 78 5.85 -4.24 5.71
N ALA A 79 7.10 -4.01 5.35
CA ALA A 79 8.21 -4.14 6.31
C ALA A 79 8.31 -2.97 7.30
N MET A 80 7.69 -1.83 6.97
CA MET A 80 7.82 -0.59 7.74
C MET A 80 6.48 -0.22 8.41
N PHE A 81 6.51 -0.13 9.75
CA PHE A 81 5.41 0.38 10.56
C PHE A 81 5.93 1.56 11.37
N LEU A 82 5.33 2.72 11.19
CA LEU A 82 5.72 3.92 11.92
C LEU A 82 4.54 4.48 12.72
N SER A 83 4.89 5.08 13.85
CA SER A 83 3.96 5.77 14.73
C SER A 83 3.81 7.20 14.26
N ASN A 84 2.64 7.57 13.80
CA ASN A 84 2.35 8.86 13.20
C ASN A 84 1.16 9.54 13.86
N HIS A 85 1.13 10.87 13.83
CA HIS A 85 0.04 11.69 14.34
C HIS A 85 -0.09 12.97 13.49
N ARG A 86 -1.20 13.67 13.63
CA ARG A 86 -1.37 14.99 12.99
C ARG A 86 -0.37 15.98 13.58
N ALA A 87 0.37 16.70 12.74
CA ALA A 87 1.44 17.60 13.20
C ALA A 87 0.96 18.66 14.19
N HIS A 88 -0.28 19.13 14.04
CA HIS A 88 -0.90 20.17 14.87
C HIS A 88 -1.82 19.61 15.97
N ASP A 89 -1.82 18.29 16.21
CA ASP A 89 -2.62 17.68 17.28
C ASP A 89 -1.93 17.88 18.65
N ALA A 90 -2.56 18.65 19.52
CA ALA A 90 -2.09 18.92 20.89
C ALA A 90 -1.94 17.61 21.72
N LEU A 91 -2.75 16.60 21.45
CA LEU A 91 -2.74 15.32 22.19
C LEU A 91 -1.74 14.33 21.64
N LYS A 92 -1.13 14.58 20.47
CA LYS A 92 -0.17 13.69 19.78
C LYS A 92 -0.59 12.22 19.87
N GLN A 93 -1.80 11.94 19.42
CA GLN A 93 -2.32 10.57 19.43
C GLN A 93 -1.57 9.71 18.42
N ASN A 94 -0.44 9.20 18.84
CA ASN A 94 0.37 8.29 18.04
C ASN A 94 -0.38 7.00 17.75
N ARG A 95 -0.53 6.67 16.46
CA ARG A 95 -1.06 5.39 16.00
C ARG A 95 -0.10 4.78 14.99
N LEU A 96 -0.10 3.46 14.96
CA LEU A 96 0.76 2.70 14.06
C LEU A 96 0.14 2.61 12.67
N TYR A 97 0.90 3.00 11.65
CA TYR A 97 0.51 2.94 10.25
C TYR A 97 1.51 2.12 9.44
N GLU A 98 1.02 1.47 8.41
CA GLU A 98 1.85 0.83 7.40
C GLU A 98 2.41 1.89 6.46
N MET A 99 3.73 1.99 6.41
CA MET A 99 4.44 2.96 5.57
C MET A 99 4.98 2.26 4.35
N LEU A 100 4.51 2.65 3.17
CA LEU A 100 4.89 2.04 1.90
C LEU A 100 5.57 3.06 0.99
N SER A 101 6.85 2.84 0.72
CA SER A 101 7.57 3.62 -0.29
C SER A 101 7.13 3.19 -1.68
N CYS A 102 6.83 4.16 -2.55
CA CYS A 102 6.45 3.88 -3.92
C CYS A 102 6.88 5.00 -4.88
N ASP A 103 6.89 4.67 -6.16
CA ASP A 103 7.07 5.66 -7.22
C ASP A 103 5.72 6.24 -7.66
N PRO A 104 5.70 7.35 -8.44
CA PRO A 104 4.47 7.99 -8.89
C PRO A 104 3.53 7.07 -9.68
N ASP A 105 4.08 6.09 -10.40
CA ASP A 105 3.30 5.17 -11.23
C ASP A 105 2.52 4.11 -10.42
N TYR A 106 2.77 3.97 -9.09
CA TYR A 106 2.23 2.91 -8.25
C TYR A 106 0.69 2.90 -8.20
N ILE A 107 0.10 4.06 -7.89
CA ILE A 107 -1.36 4.21 -7.75
C ILE A 107 -2.06 3.79 -9.05
N ASP A 108 -1.53 4.27 -10.17
CA ASP A 108 -2.09 3.99 -11.49
C ASP A 108 -1.79 2.55 -11.97
N ALA A 109 -0.62 1.99 -11.64
CA ALA A 109 -0.25 0.62 -12.02
C ALA A 109 -1.16 -0.41 -11.36
N TYR A 110 -1.50 -0.23 -10.08
CA TYR A 110 -2.42 -1.09 -9.35
C TYR A 110 -3.89 -0.67 -9.50
N GLY A 111 -4.15 0.45 -10.17
CA GLY A 111 -5.50 0.98 -10.39
C GLY A 111 -6.21 1.33 -9.08
N LEU A 112 -5.46 1.88 -8.11
CA LEU A 112 -6.02 2.38 -6.87
C LEU A 112 -6.93 3.58 -7.18
N GLU A 113 -8.15 3.56 -6.64
CA GLU A 113 -9.12 4.63 -6.80
C GLU A 113 -8.78 5.78 -5.85
N VAL A 114 -8.45 6.96 -6.40
CA VAL A 114 -8.27 8.19 -5.62
C VAL A 114 -9.65 8.76 -5.32
N VAL A 115 -10.02 8.83 -4.04
CA VAL A 115 -11.34 9.31 -3.58
C VAL A 115 -11.34 10.78 -3.17
N ALA A 116 -10.17 11.35 -2.84
CA ALA A 116 -9.98 12.77 -2.58
C ALA A 116 -8.56 13.20 -2.97
N GLY A 117 -8.40 14.45 -3.42
CA GLY A 117 -7.11 15.00 -3.81
C GLY A 117 -6.52 14.36 -5.07
N ARG A 118 -5.22 14.01 -5.04
CA ARG A 118 -4.47 13.44 -6.16
C ARG A 118 -3.45 12.39 -5.72
N GLY A 119 -3.00 11.58 -6.67
CA GLY A 119 -1.79 10.74 -6.53
C GLY A 119 -0.49 11.53 -6.68
N PHE A 120 0.63 10.82 -6.55
CA PHE A 120 1.96 11.37 -6.88
C PHE A 120 2.07 11.63 -8.38
N SER A 121 2.81 12.69 -8.76
CA SER A 121 3.08 13.00 -10.16
C SER A 121 4.36 13.81 -10.31
N GLU A 122 5.16 13.46 -11.30
CA GLU A 122 6.35 14.22 -11.68
C GLU A 122 6.00 15.63 -12.23
N GLU A 123 4.75 15.85 -12.66
CA GLU A 123 4.30 17.13 -13.25
C GLU A 123 4.09 18.25 -12.23
N TYR A 124 3.80 17.90 -10.97
CA TYR A 124 3.49 18.88 -9.91
C TYR A 124 4.71 19.28 -9.07
N GLY A 125 5.93 18.93 -9.50
CA GLY A 125 7.16 19.27 -8.83
C GLY A 125 7.57 18.22 -7.80
N ASP A 126 8.08 18.67 -6.64
CA ASP A 126 8.66 17.81 -5.63
C ASP A 126 7.59 17.23 -4.68
N ASP A 127 7.22 15.99 -4.91
CA ASP A 127 6.32 15.22 -4.03
C ASP A 127 7.08 14.40 -2.95
N VAL A 128 8.38 14.60 -2.74
CA VAL A 128 9.20 13.84 -1.77
C VAL A 128 8.68 13.97 -0.34
N ASN A 129 8.17 15.16 0.04
CA ASN A 129 7.59 15.41 1.36
C ASN A 129 6.05 15.33 1.37
N LYS A 130 5.49 14.49 0.49
CA LYS A 130 4.04 14.31 0.40
C LYS A 130 3.63 12.89 0.75
N LEU A 131 2.37 12.76 1.20
CA LEU A 131 1.74 11.49 1.54
C LEU A 131 0.46 11.30 0.72
N VAL A 132 0.22 10.06 0.32
CA VAL A 132 -1.10 9.60 -0.08
C VAL A 132 -1.52 8.53 0.93
N ILE A 133 -2.70 8.66 1.51
CA ILE A 133 -3.17 7.77 2.57
C ILE A 133 -4.42 7.01 2.11
N ASN A 134 -4.76 5.89 2.75
CA ASN A 134 -6.02 5.24 2.47
C ASN A 134 -7.13 5.75 3.42
N GLU A 135 -8.40 5.46 3.11
CA GLU A 135 -9.55 5.88 3.91
C GLU A 135 -9.46 5.43 5.38
N THR A 136 -8.91 4.22 5.62
CA THR A 136 -8.70 3.73 6.99
C THR A 136 -7.67 4.58 7.73
N ALA A 137 -6.57 5.00 7.10
CA ALA A 137 -5.60 5.90 7.71
C ALA A 137 -6.23 7.28 8.00
N ALA A 138 -7.03 7.82 7.08
CA ALA A 138 -7.75 9.08 7.30
C ALA A 138 -8.67 8.99 8.52
N ARG A 139 -9.48 7.93 8.63
CA ARG A 139 -10.32 7.69 9.82
C ARG A 139 -9.51 7.52 11.11
N MET A 140 -8.37 6.81 11.05
CA MET A 140 -7.48 6.65 12.20
C MET A 140 -6.87 7.97 12.66
N LEU A 141 -6.62 8.91 11.75
CA LEU A 141 -6.18 10.27 12.06
C LEU A 141 -7.31 11.17 12.61
N GLY A 142 -8.56 10.68 12.57
CA GLY A 142 -9.73 11.39 13.10
C GLY A 142 -10.46 12.24 12.07
N TYR A 143 -10.16 12.11 10.78
CA TYR A 143 -10.93 12.77 9.73
C TYR A 143 -12.24 12.04 9.47
N VAL A 144 -13.33 12.78 9.37
CA VAL A 144 -14.67 12.25 9.08
C VAL A 144 -14.89 12.20 7.58
N ASP A 145 -14.47 13.25 6.89
CA ASP A 145 -14.48 13.34 5.43
C ASP A 145 -13.06 13.18 4.88
N ASN A 146 -12.93 12.51 3.76
CA ASN A 146 -11.63 12.30 3.11
C ASN A 146 -11.02 13.61 2.60
N ASP A 147 -11.85 14.56 2.20
CA ASP A 147 -11.42 15.89 1.76
C ASP A 147 -10.78 16.71 2.88
N ASP A 148 -11.19 16.50 4.14
CA ASP A 148 -10.62 17.19 5.31
C ASP A 148 -9.15 16.79 5.57
N ALA A 149 -8.70 15.65 5.05
CA ALA A 149 -7.33 15.23 5.19
C ALA A 149 -6.37 15.93 4.21
N ILE A 150 -6.91 16.48 3.10
CA ILE A 150 -6.09 17.07 2.05
C ILE A 150 -5.44 18.38 2.52
N GLY A 151 -4.13 18.47 2.36
CA GLY A 151 -3.35 19.62 2.77
C GLY A 151 -2.86 19.58 4.21
N GLU A 152 -3.39 18.67 5.02
CA GLU A 152 -2.99 18.49 6.42
C GLU A 152 -1.59 17.88 6.54
N GLU A 153 -0.90 18.23 7.61
CA GLU A 153 0.47 17.77 7.88
C GLU A 153 0.48 16.63 8.92
N ILE A 154 1.19 15.58 8.58
CA ILE A 154 1.38 14.40 9.43
C ILE A 154 2.83 14.36 9.89
N ALA A 155 3.02 14.34 11.20
CA ALA A 155 4.33 14.13 11.81
C ALA A 155 4.68 12.63 11.74
N VAL A 156 5.74 12.33 11.02
CA VAL A 156 6.33 11.00 10.89
C VAL A 156 7.68 11.06 11.59
N GLU A 157 7.72 10.67 12.87
CA GLU A 157 8.87 10.91 13.77
C GLU A 157 10.21 10.45 13.19
N THR A 158 10.20 9.39 12.40
CA THR A 158 11.43 8.79 11.84
C THR A 158 11.89 9.43 10.54
N LEU A 159 11.01 10.18 9.84
CA LEU A 159 11.29 10.76 8.53
C LEU A 159 11.61 12.27 8.56
N GLY A 160 11.70 12.85 9.77
CA GLY A 160 12.13 14.22 9.99
C GLY A 160 10.99 15.24 9.90
N GLU A 161 10.93 16.03 8.84
CA GLU A 161 9.90 17.06 8.69
C GLU A 161 8.50 16.46 8.46
N PRO A 162 7.44 17.16 8.94
CA PRO A 162 6.07 16.74 8.65
C PRO A 162 5.82 16.61 7.15
N MET A 163 4.99 15.64 6.80
CA MET A 163 4.64 15.36 5.41
C MET A 163 3.19 15.75 5.15
N GLN A 164 2.94 16.42 4.04
CA GLN A 164 1.61 16.89 3.68
C GLN A 164 0.82 15.81 2.93
N VAL A 165 -0.43 15.58 3.34
CA VAL A 165 -1.37 14.71 2.64
C VAL A 165 -1.84 15.39 1.36
N ILE A 166 -1.62 14.75 0.20
CA ILE A 166 -2.06 15.25 -1.11
C ILE A 166 -3.21 14.44 -1.71
N GLY A 167 -3.46 13.26 -1.19
CA GLY A 167 -4.52 12.41 -1.69
C GLY A 167 -4.96 11.35 -0.72
N VAL A 168 -6.20 10.91 -0.88
CA VAL A 168 -6.77 9.75 -0.19
C VAL A 168 -7.19 8.74 -1.25
N VAL A 169 -6.72 7.49 -1.08
CA VAL A 169 -7.14 6.36 -1.90
C VAL A 169 -8.15 5.51 -1.16
N LYS A 170 -9.04 4.88 -1.90
CA LYS A 170 -9.98 3.91 -1.37
C LYS A 170 -9.27 2.79 -0.63
N ASP A 171 -9.91 2.24 0.39
CA ASP A 171 -9.38 1.11 1.12
C ASP A 171 -9.13 -0.10 0.20
N TYR A 172 -7.96 -0.68 0.32
CA TYR A 172 -7.56 -1.90 -0.37
C TYR A 172 -6.82 -2.82 0.61
N HIS A 173 -6.75 -4.11 0.29
CA HIS A 173 -6.02 -5.06 1.12
C HIS A 173 -4.52 -5.00 0.83
N GLN A 174 -3.78 -4.24 1.65
CA GLN A 174 -2.32 -4.27 1.62
C GLN A 174 -1.79 -5.58 2.16
N GLN A 175 -2.42 -6.12 3.19
CA GLN A 175 -2.11 -7.42 3.75
C GLN A 175 -3.05 -8.52 3.20
N ALA A 176 -2.84 -9.76 3.67
CA ALA A 176 -3.68 -10.89 3.28
C ALA A 176 -5.16 -10.65 3.63
N LEU A 177 -6.07 -11.17 2.80
CA LEU A 177 -7.52 -11.00 2.89
C LEU A 177 -8.18 -11.43 4.20
N ASN A 178 -7.49 -12.23 5.01
CA ASN A 178 -7.95 -12.63 6.34
C ASN A 178 -7.74 -11.55 7.41
N LYS A 179 -7.02 -10.48 7.08
CA LYS A 179 -6.86 -9.29 7.92
C LYS A 179 -7.81 -8.19 7.41
N GLY A 180 -8.29 -7.36 8.33
CA GLY A 180 -9.08 -6.19 7.96
C GLY A 180 -8.25 -5.14 7.23
N TYR A 181 -8.89 -4.07 6.78
CA TYR A 181 -8.18 -2.92 6.25
C TYR A 181 -7.31 -2.28 7.33
N THR A 182 -6.08 -1.97 6.98
CA THR A 182 -5.09 -1.30 7.84
C THR A 182 -4.90 0.13 7.38
N GLY A 183 -4.42 1.00 8.26
CA GLY A 183 -4.05 2.37 7.89
C GLY A 183 -2.74 2.36 7.10
N VAL A 184 -2.81 2.62 5.80
CA VAL A 184 -1.66 2.64 4.89
C VAL A 184 -1.35 4.09 4.51
N MET A 185 -0.08 4.44 4.57
CA MET A 185 0.47 5.71 4.12
C MET A 185 1.51 5.46 3.05
N LEU A 186 1.24 5.91 1.85
CA LEU A 186 2.16 5.87 0.71
C LEU A 186 3.04 7.13 0.76
N PHE A 187 4.35 6.97 0.55
CA PHE A 187 5.28 8.09 0.46
C PHE A 187 6.25 7.88 -0.70
N HIS A 188 6.81 8.98 -1.18
CA HIS A 188 7.70 8.93 -2.33
C HIS A 188 8.99 8.18 -2.01
N LYS A 189 9.43 7.28 -2.89
CA LYS A 189 10.60 6.41 -2.71
C LYS A 189 11.90 7.17 -2.40
N ASP A 190 12.04 8.40 -2.91
CA ASP A 190 13.24 9.22 -2.73
C ASP A 190 13.32 9.89 -1.34
N LYS A 191 12.33 9.64 -0.45
CA LYS A 191 12.36 10.19 0.93
C LYS A 191 13.34 9.46 1.85
N ILE A 192 13.68 8.21 1.56
CA ILE A 192 14.51 7.35 2.43
C ILE A 192 15.94 7.15 1.87
N ASP A 193 16.36 7.94 0.93
CA ASP A 193 17.70 7.85 0.34
C ASP A 193 18.78 8.55 1.15
#